data_fd6de6dd2cc16d1c9ae01a3cc6f8c786
#
_entry.id   fd6de6dd2cc16d1c9ae01a3cc6f8c786
#
_cell.length_a   1.000
_cell.length_b   1.000
_cell.length_c   1.000
_cell.angle_alpha   90.00
_cell.angle_beta   90.00
_cell.angle_gamma   90.00
#
_symmetry.space_group_name_H-M   'P 1'
#
loop_
_entity.id
_entity.type
_entity.pdbx_description
1 polymer ?
#
loop_
_entity_poly.entity_id
_entity_poly.type
_entity_poly.pdbx_seq_one_letter_code
_entity_poly.pdbx_strand_id
1 'polypeptide(L)'
;MKLNLFVPGTASSSKPAPVLFYLAGLTCTGDNGAEKGFFQAAAAKHNIAVVYPDTSPRGLNIQGEDESYDFGSGAGFYVDATKEPYNKGYNMYSYITDELPKALFSQFKELDGSRVSITGHSMGGHGALTLFLKNPGMYKSVSAFAPISNPSNCPWGQKAFSGYFGEDKKDQWAAHDATELLPKFPDSTDILIDVGTGDNFYKQGQLLPEKLEEAAKKADKGVKVRYQDGYDHSYFFISTFAGDHVEHAAKYLTK
;
A
#
# COMPACT_ATOMS: atom_id res chain seq x y z
N MET A 1 -2.19 16.21 6.60
CA MET A 1 -2.92 14.95 6.32
C MET A 1 -3.49 14.41 7.61
N LYS A 2 -4.62 13.71 7.54
CA LYS A 2 -5.22 13.00 8.69
C LYS A 2 -4.89 11.51 8.59
N LEU A 3 -4.99 10.80 9.73
CA LEU A 3 -4.93 9.35 9.77
C LEU A 3 -5.96 8.81 10.76
N ASN A 4 -6.33 7.55 10.60
CA ASN A 4 -7.05 6.80 11.62
C ASN A 4 -6.12 5.77 12.23
N LEU A 5 -6.31 5.49 13.52
CA LEU A 5 -5.52 4.52 14.26
C LEU A 5 -6.45 3.63 15.07
N PHE A 6 -6.33 2.33 14.87
CA PHE A 6 -6.91 1.31 15.74
C PHE A 6 -5.82 0.76 16.67
N VAL A 7 -6.06 0.80 17.97
CA VAL A 7 -5.17 0.20 18.98
C VAL A 7 -5.97 -0.88 19.72
N PRO A 8 -5.47 -2.13 19.77
CA PRO A 8 -6.17 -3.19 20.50
C PRO A 8 -6.15 -2.90 22.01
N GLY A 9 -7.26 -3.22 22.68
CA GLY A 9 -7.44 -2.89 24.11
C GLY A 9 -6.44 -3.58 25.07
N THR A 10 -5.65 -4.53 24.59
CA THR A 10 -4.59 -5.22 25.34
C THR A 10 -3.21 -4.57 25.18
N ALA A 11 -3.07 -3.58 24.29
CA ALA A 11 -1.82 -2.87 24.08
C ALA A 11 -1.58 -1.84 25.19
N SER A 12 -0.32 -1.69 25.58
CA SER A 12 0.12 -0.71 26.57
C SER A 12 1.59 -0.35 26.33
N SER A 13 2.10 0.67 27.01
CA SER A 13 3.52 1.03 26.94
C SER A 13 4.48 -0.07 27.44
N SER A 14 4.00 -0.96 28.32
CA SER A 14 4.76 -2.13 28.79
C SER A 14 4.59 -3.38 27.91
N LYS A 15 3.56 -3.37 27.05
CA LYS A 15 3.27 -4.44 26.10
C LYS A 15 2.79 -3.82 24.77
N PRO A 16 3.69 -3.19 24.01
CA PRO A 16 3.29 -2.51 22.79
C PRO A 16 2.86 -3.48 21.69
N ALA A 17 1.80 -3.10 20.96
CA ALA A 17 1.28 -3.88 19.86
C ALA A 17 2.12 -3.68 18.58
N PRO A 18 2.41 -4.74 17.82
CA PRO A 18 2.92 -4.60 16.46
C PRO A 18 1.91 -3.89 15.58
N VAL A 19 2.36 -3.37 14.44
CA VAL A 19 1.58 -2.44 13.62
C VAL A 19 1.41 -2.96 12.19
N LEU A 20 0.20 -2.88 11.68
CA LEU A 20 -0.13 -3.06 10.27
C LEU A 20 -0.51 -1.72 9.66
N PHE A 21 0.23 -1.25 8.66
CA PHE A 21 -0.18 -0.12 7.83
C PHE A 21 -1.14 -0.60 6.74
N TYR A 22 -2.30 0.04 6.61
CA TYR A 22 -3.23 -0.16 5.50
C TYR A 22 -3.23 1.07 4.60
N LEU A 23 -2.78 0.92 3.37
CA LEU A 23 -2.75 1.98 2.37
C LEU A 23 -4.00 1.91 1.49
N ALA A 24 -4.76 2.99 1.44
CA ALA A 24 -5.98 3.06 0.64
C ALA A 24 -5.70 3.33 -0.85
N GLY A 25 -6.71 3.08 -1.69
CA GLY A 25 -6.67 3.30 -3.13
C GLY A 25 -6.99 4.73 -3.55
N LEU A 26 -7.12 4.93 -4.87
CA LEU A 26 -7.48 6.21 -5.49
C LEU A 26 -8.74 6.81 -4.86
N THR A 27 -8.75 8.14 -4.72
CA THR A 27 -9.84 8.95 -4.18
C THR A 27 -10.15 8.77 -2.69
N CYS A 28 -9.55 7.78 -2.04
CA CYS A 28 -9.77 7.48 -0.64
C CYS A 28 -8.98 8.39 0.30
N THR A 29 -9.39 8.38 1.56
CA THR A 29 -8.62 8.80 2.73
C THR A 29 -8.43 7.60 3.67
N GLY A 30 -7.81 7.81 4.83
CA GLY A 30 -7.73 6.78 5.87
C GLY A 30 -9.10 6.30 6.37
N ASP A 31 -10.13 7.16 6.29
CA ASP A 31 -11.49 6.85 6.74
C ASP A 31 -12.10 5.66 5.99
N ASN A 32 -11.82 5.53 4.69
CA ASN A 32 -12.37 4.43 3.89
C ASN A 32 -11.95 3.06 4.42
N GLY A 33 -10.66 2.87 4.71
CA GLY A 33 -10.16 1.62 5.30
C GLY A 33 -10.64 1.41 6.73
N ALA A 34 -10.62 2.46 7.55
CA ALA A 34 -11.00 2.40 8.96
C ALA A 34 -12.50 2.07 9.16
N GLU A 35 -13.37 2.63 8.32
CA GLU A 35 -14.83 2.45 8.43
C GLU A 35 -15.37 1.24 7.68
N LYS A 36 -14.77 0.87 6.54
CA LYS A 36 -15.32 -0.11 5.60
C LYS A 36 -14.47 -1.37 5.43
N GLY A 37 -13.20 -1.35 5.86
CA GLY A 37 -12.27 -2.46 5.68
C GLY A 37 -12.46 -3.62 6.66
N PHE A 38 -13.05 -3.36 7.83
CA PHE A 38 -13.31 -4.33 8.89
C PHE A 38 -12.08 -5.12 9.38
N PHE A 39 -10.92 -4.50 9.36
CA PHE A 39 -9.68 -5.11 9.86
C PHE A 39 -9.65 -5.28 11.39
N GLN A 40 -10.39 -4.44 12.14
CA GLN A 40 -10.24 -4.26 13.57
C GLN A 40 -10.48 -5.55 14.37
N ALA A 41 -11.50 -6.34 14.01
CA ALA A 41 -11.82 -7.58 14.74
C ALA A 41 -10.70 -8.62 14.63
N ALA A 42 -10.16 -8.84 13.42
CA ALA A 42 -9.04 -9.74 13.20
C ALA A 42 -7.76 -9.20 13.84
N ALA A 43 -7.49 -7.90 13.74
CA ALA A 43 -6.35 -7.25 14.33
C ALA A 43 -6.36 -7.33 15.87
N ALA A 44 -7.52 -7.13 16.50
CA ALA A 44 -7.68 -7.30 17.95
C ALA A 44 -7.35 -8.72 18.41
N LYS A 45 -7.80 -9.74 17.67
CA LYS A 45 -7.53 -11.16 17.97
C LYS A 45 -6.02 -11.47 18.03
N HIS A 46 -5.23 -10.79 17.19
CA HIS A 46 -3.78 -10.96 17.11
C HIS A 46 -2.98 -9.89 17.87
N ASN A 47 -3.66 -9.01 18.62
CA ASN A 47 -3.05 -7.86 19.30
C ASN A 47 -2.23 -6.96 18.36
N ILE A 48 -2.75 -6.69 17.15
CA ILE A 48 -2.11 -5.86 16.14
C ILE A 48 -2.85 -4.51 16.07
N ALA A 49 -2.13 -3.39 16.08
CA ALA A 49 -2.66 -2.08 15.78
C ALA A 49 -2.73 -1.86 14.26
N VAL A 50 -3.70 -1.07 13.79
CA VAL A 50 -3.84 -0.76 12.36
C VAL A 50 -3.81 0.74 12.15
N VAL A 51 -2.94 1.19 11.24
CA VAL A 51 -2.77 2.60 10.85
C VAL A 51 -3.32 2.80 9.45
N TYR A 52 -4.20 3.78 9.28
CA TYR A 52 -4.85 4.13 8.02
C TYR A 52 -4.46 5.56 7.63
N PRO A 53 -3.34 5.79 6.92
CA PRO A 53 -2.92 7.12 6.50
C PRO A 53 -3.75 7.65 5.33
N ASP A 54 -3.62 8.93 5.06
CA ASP A 54 -4.16 9.56 3.86
C ASP A 54 -3.42 9.09 2.59
N THR A 55 -4.01 9.30 1.43
CA THR A 55 -3.53 8.84 0.11
C THR A 55 -2.77 9.91 -0.67
N SER A 56 -2.81 11.15 -0.23
CA SER A 56 -2.08 12.28 -0.81
C SER A 56 -1.93 13.42 0.20
N PRO A 57 -1.05 14.38 -0.05
CA PRO A 57 -1.14 15.69 0.59
C PRO A 57 -2.51 16.32 0.35
N ARG A 58 -2.90 17.26 1.21
CA ARG A 58 -4.16 18.00 1.09
C ARG A 58 -3.92 19.50 1.26
N GLY A 59 -4.59 20.29 0.41
CA GLY A 59 -4.60 21.74 0.54
C GLY A 59 -3.29 22.42 0.16
N LEU A 60 -2.51 21.85 -0.74
CA LEU A 60 -1.30 22.48 -1.28
C LEU A 60 -1.64 23.57 -2.30
N ASN A 61 -2.84 23.54 -2.88
CA ASN A 61 -3.30 24.47 -3.92
C ASN A 61 -2.39 24.47 -5.15
N ILE A 62 -1.85 23.31 -5.52
CA ILE A 62 -1.09 23.13 -6.75
C ILE A 62 -2.09 23.10 -7.92
N GLN A 63 -1.82 23.90 -8.94
CA GLN A 63 -2.68 23.93 -10.12
C GLN A 63 -2.80 22.53 -10.75
N GLY A 64 -4.05 22.07 -10.97
CA GLY A 64 -4.35 20.76 -11.54
C GLY A 64 -4.47 19.62 -10.55
N GLU A 65 -4.17 19.83 -9.24
CA GLU A 65 -4.19 18.74 -8.26
C GLU A 65 -5.58 18.15 -7.99
N ASP A 66 -6.65 18.89 -8.28
CA ASP A 66 -8.04 18.49 -8.06
C ASP A 66 -8.81 18.21 -9.37
N GLU A 67 -8.14 18.23 -10.53
CA GLU A 67 -8.81 18.10 -11.83
C GLU A 67 -9.15 16.66 -12.22
N SER A 68 -8.54 15.67 -11.58
CA SER A 68 -8.69 14.27 -11.97
C SER A 68 -8.68 13.34 -10.76
N TYR A 69 -9.54 12.30 -10.77
CA TYR A 69 -9.62 11.31 -9.70
C TYR A 69 -8.38 10.41 -9.59
N ASP A 70 -7.60 10.29 -10.66
CA ASP A 70 -6.46 9.38 -10.79
C ASP A 70 -5.10 10.10 -10.81
N PHE A 71 -5.07 11.40 -10.47
CA PHE A 71 -3.85 12.19 -10.35
C PHE A 71 -4.06 13.37 -9.40
N GLY A 72 -3.05 13.71 -8.60
CA GLY A 72 -3.15 14.81 -7.63
C GLY A 72 -3.82 14.38 -6.32
N SER A 73 -4.81 15.15 -5.87
CA SER A 73 -5.51 14.89 -4.60
C SER A 73 -6.17 13.52 -4.56
N GLY A 74 -5.86 12.73 -3.52
CA GLY A 74 -6.33 11.35 -3.40
C GLY A 74 -5.62 10.34 -4.32
N ALA A 75 -4.54 10.73 -4.98
CA ALA A 75 -3.84 9.94 -5.99
C ALA A 75 -2.31 10.13 -5.94
N GLY A 76 -1.72 10.14 -4.74
CA GLY A 76 -0.29 10.38 -4.52
C GLY A 76 0.63 9.23 -4.89
N PHE A 77 0.10 8.06 -5.25
CA PHE A 77 0.81 6.85 -5.68
C PHE A 77 1.96 6.42 -4.76
N TYR A 78 2.00 6.94 -3.54
CA TYR A 78 3.02 6.64 -2.53
C TYR A 78 4.46 6.83 -3.04
N VAL A 79 4.66 7.90 -3.82
CA VAL A 79 5.94 8.31 -4.40
C VAL A 79 6.32 9.72 -3.92
N ASP A 80 7.60 10.07 -4.05
CA ASP A 80 8.04 11.45 -3.95
C ASP A 80 8.20 12.02 -5.37
N ALA A 81 7.38 13.01 -5.69
CA ALA A 81 7.43 13.65 -7.00
C ALA A 81 8.75 14.40 -7.20
N THR A 82 9.33 14.29 -8.38
CA THR A 82 10.54 15.00 -8.77
C THR A 82 10.30 16.09 -9.80
N LYS A 83 9.12 16.07 -10.44
CA LYS A 83 8.72 17.04 -11.45
C LYS A 83 7.94 18.19 -10.82
N GLU A 84 8.28 19.43 -11.22
CA GLU A 84 7.48 20.61 -10.84
C GLU A 84 6.08 20.59 -11.48
N PRO A 85 5.07 21.13 -10.79
CA PRO A 85 5.13 21.75 -9.46
C PRO A 85 4.94 20.77 -8.28
N TYR A 86 4.71 19.48 -8.55
CA TYR A 86 4.35 18.47 -7.55
C TYR A 86 5.50 18.11 -6.60
N ASN A 87 6.77 18.30 -7.03
CA ASN A 87 7.96 18.10 -6.17
C ASN A 87 7.99 18.97 -4.90
N LYS A 88 7.13 20.00 -4.82
CA LYS A 88 7.05 20.89 -3.66
C LYS A 88 6.26 20.34 -2.48
N GLY A 89 5.55 19.21 -2.67
CA GLY A 89 4.73 18.70 -1.57
C GLY A 89 4.17 17.30 -1.74
N TYR A 90 4.22 16.71 -2.93
CA TYR A 90 3.78 15.33 -3.16
C TYR A 90 4.91 14.35 -2.83
N ASN A 91 5.15 14.16 -1.52
CA ASN A 91 6.24 13.36 -0.97
C ASN A 91 5.69 12.18 -0.16
N MET A 92 4.80 11.38 -0.78
CA MET A 92 4.09 10.31 -0.08
C MET A 92 4.98 9.12 0.27
N TYR A 93 6.06 8.88 -0.48
CA TYR A 93 7.05 7.87 -0.12
C TYR A 93 7.72 8.26 1.21
N SER A 94 8.31 9.44 1.29
CA SER A 94 8.96 9.95 2.51
C SER A 94 7.97 10.07 3.67
N TYR A 95 6.73 10.46 3.40
CA TYR A 95 5.70 10.54 4.43
C TYR A 95 5.45 9.18 5.11
N ILE A 96 5.24 8.11 4.32
CA ILE A 96 4.91 6.78 4.86
C ILE A 96 6.14 6.09 5.46
N THR A 97 7.35 6.31 4.91
CA THR A 97 8.55 5.59 5.36
C THR A 97 9.32 6.30 6.47
N ASP A 98 9.15 7.60 6.63
CA ASP A 98 9.95 8.40 7.56
C ASP A 98 9.11 9.29 8.48
N GLU A 99 8.36 10.26 7.94
CA GLU A 99 7.69 11.29 8.74
C GLU A 99 6.59 10.70 9.65
N LEU A 100 5.70 9.92 9.08
CA LEU A 100 4.58 9.30 9.81
C LEU A 100 5.06 8.31 10.87
N PRO A 101 5.97 7.36 10.60
CA PRO A 101 6.50 6.46 11.62
C PRO A 101 7.17 7.19 12.77
N LYS A 102 7.99 8.20 12.50
CA LYS A 102 8.64 9.01 13.54
C LYS A 102 7.61 9.70 14.45
N ALA A 103 6.60 10.35 13.87
CA ALA A 103 5.56 11.03 14.64
C ALA A 103 4.72 10.02 15.43
N LEU A 104 4.28 8.93 14.79
CA LEU A 104 3.41 7.92 15.38
C LEU A 104 4.06 7.24 16.60
N PHE A 105 5.26 6.68 16.43
CA PHE A 105 5.95 5.92 17.48
C PHE A 105 6.56 6.82 18.58
N SER A 106 6.72 8.12 18.32
CA SER A 106 7.07 9.07 19.37
C SER A 106 5.90 9.38 20.30
N GLN A 107 4.68 9.43 19.77
CA GLN A 107 3.46 9.82 20.50
C GLN A 107 2.76 8.64 21.15
N PHE A 108 2.69 7.48 20.50
CA PHE A 108 1.95 6.30 20.95
C PHE A 108 2.91 5.20 21.42
N LYS A 109 3.18 5.17 22.73
CA LYS A 109 4.10 4.19 23.35
C LYS A 109 3.53 2.77 23.43
N GLU A 110 2.23 2.61 23.19
CA GLU A 110 1.53 1.34 23.05
C GLU A 110 1.73 0.67 21.67
N LEU A 111 2.48 1.32 20.76
CA LEU A 111 2.83 0.77 19.44
C LEU A 111 4.31 0.37 19.37
N ASP A 112 4.57 -0.79 18.76
CA ASP A 112 5.93 -1.29 18.53
C ASP A 112 6.41 -0.97 17.12
N GLY A 113 7.20 0.08 16.97
CA GLY A 113 7.78 0.51 15.70
C GLY A 113 8.85 -0.44 15.12
N SER A 114 9.30 -1.45 15.89
CA SER A 114 10.23 -2.47 15.39
C SER A 114 9.54 -3.65 14.70
N ARG A 115 8.22 -3.78 14.88
CA ARG A 115 7.39 -4.84 14.32
C ARG A 115 6.26 -4.24 13.49
N VAL A 116 6.59 -3.90 12.23
CA VAL A 116 5.66 -3.26 11.29
C VAL A 116 5.49 -4.13 10.05
N SER A 117 4.25 -4.33 9.61
CA SER A 117 3.88 -4.91 8.32
C SER A 117 3.04 -3.92 7.52
N ILE A 118 2.87 -4.18 6.23
CA ILE A 118 2.16 -3.27 5.34
C ILE A 118 1.19 -4.04 4.43
N THR A 119 0.02 -3.47 4.22
CA THR A 119 -0.98 -3.95 3.26
C THR A 119 -1.64 -2.76 2.57
N GLY A 120 -2.36 -2.99 1.48
CA GLY A 120 -3.07 -1.90 0.82
C GLY A 120 -3.95 -2.39 -0.32
N HIS A 121 -4.81 -1.50 -0.81
CA HIS A 121 -5.76 -1.77 -1.87
C HIS A 121 -5.47 -0.91 -3.11
N SER A 122 -5.51 -1.51 -4.30
CA SER A 122 -5.43 -0.78 -5.58
C SER A 122 -4.11 0.04 -5.70
N MET A 123 -4.18 1.36 -5.81
CA MET A 123 -3.04 2.27 -5.68
C MET A 123 -2.30 2.07 -4.35
N GLY A 124 -3.02 1.81 -3.26
CA GLY A 124 -2.40 1.49 -1.96
C GLY A 124 -1.74 0.12 -1.93
N GLY A 125 -2.25 -0.84 -2.70
CA GLY A 125 -1.60 -2.14 -2.93
C GLY A 125 -0.29 -1.98 -3.70
N HIS A 126 -0.27 -1.13 -4.72
CA HIS A 126 0.96 -0.68 -5.37
C HIS A 126 1.94 -0.08 -4.36
N GLY A 127 1.46 0.86 -3.53
CA GLY A 127 2.26 1.48 -2.49
C GLY A 127 2.84 0.45 -1.51
N ALA A 128 2.01 -0.45 -0.99
CA ALA A 128 2.46 -1.50 -0.06
C ALA A 128 3.57 -2.38 -0.65
N LEU A 129 3.39 -2.85 -1.88
CA LEU A 129 4.38 -3.67 -2.58
C LEU A 129 5.69 -2.91 -2.83
N THR A 130 5.62 -1.69 -3.36
CA THR A 130 6.82 -0.92 -3.70
C THR A 130 7.58 -0.44 -2.47
N LEU A 131 6.88 -0.03 -1.41
CA LEU A 131 7.51 0.38 -0.15
C LEU A 131 8.21 -0.80 0.54
N PHE A 132 7.61 -1.99 0.53
CA PHE A 132 8.25 -3.21 1.03
C PHE A 132 9.51 -3.55 0.24
N LEU A 133 9.41 -3.58 -1.10
CA LEU A 133 10.51 -3.98 -1.97
C LEU A 133 11.67 -2.97 -2.03
N LYS A 134 11.39 -1.70 -1.82
CA LYS A 134 12.43 -0.64 -1.78
C LYS A 134 13.14 -0.53 -0.43
N ASN A 135 12.56 -1.05 0.64
CA ASN A 135 13.08 -0.90 2.00
C ASN A 135 13.25 -2.27 2.69
N PRO A 136 14.23 -3.09 2.25
CA PRO A 136 14.49 -4.39 2.88
C PRO A 136 14.67 -4.28 4.39
N GLY A 137 13.95 -5.09 5.16
CA GLY A 137 14.02 -5.11 6.62
C GLY A 137 13.11 -4.10 7.35
N MET A 138 12.55 -3.09 6.67
CA MET A 138 11.64 -2.12 7.29
C MET A 138 10.31 -2.77 7.67
N TYR A 139 9.74 -3.54 6.78
CA TYR A 139 8.47 -4.23 7.00
C TYR A 139 8.69 -5.74 7.13
N LYS A 140 8.00 -6.38 8.09
CA LYS A 140 8.11 -7.82 8.35
C LYS A 140 7.38 -8.67 7.31
N SER A 141 6.31 -8.14 6.72
CA SER A 141 5.56 -8.78 5.63
C SER A 141 4.81 -7.75 4.80
N VAL A 142 4.36 -8.17 3.62
CA VAL A 142 3.50 -7.38 2.75
C VAL A 142 2.38 -8.24 2.19
N SER A 143 1.21 -7.63 2.02
CA SER A 143 0.09 -8.19 1.27
C SER A 143 -0.65 -7.09 0.51
N ALA A 144 -1.49 -7.45 -0.47
CA ALA A 144 -2.21 -6.45 -1.24
C ALA A 144 -3.56 -6.97 -1.77
N PHE A 145 -4.54 -6.08 -1.83
CA PHE A 145 -5.84 -6.29 -2.46
C PHE A 145 -5.86 -5.59 -3.81
N ALA A 146 -6.10 -6.33 -4.89
CA ALA A 146 -6.23 -5.81 -6.24
C ALA A 146 -5.19 -4.71 -6.59
N PRO A 147 -3.88 -4.94 -6.34
CA PRO A 147 -2.86 -3.92 -6.51
C PRO A 147 -2.66 -3.52 -7.98
N ILE A 148 -2.26 -2.26 -8.22
CA ILE A 148 -1.65 -1.87 -9.49
C ILE A 148 -0.24 -2.46 -9.50
N SER A 149 -0.09 -3.67 -10.06
CA SER A 149 1.13 -4.49 -9.90
C SER A 149 2.26 -4.09 -10.84
N ASN A 150 1.91 -3.51 -11.99
CA ASN A 150 2.89 -3.07 -13.00
C ASN A 150 2.53 -1.68 -13.56
N PRO A 151 2.66 -0.63 -12.72
CA PRO A 151 2.23 0.72 -13.07
C PRO A 151 2.89 1.30 -14.31
N SER A 152 4.12 0.92 -14.63
CA SER A 152 4.81 1.36 -15.85
C SER A 152 4.09 0.94 -17.14
N ASN A 153 3.24 -0.08 -17.08
CA ASN A 153 2.57 -0.68 -18.22
C ASN A 153 1.04 -0.60 -18.15
N CYS A 154 0.47 0.18 -17.25
CA CYS A 154 -0.97 0.44 -17.20
C CYS A 154 -1.28 1.94 -17.30
N PRO A 155 -2.49 2.33 -17.79
CA PRO A 155 -2.85 3.74 -17.99
C PRO A 155 -2.74 4.59 -16.73
N TRP A 156 -3.23 4.13 -15.59
CA TRP A 156 -3.14 4.87 -14.32
C TRP A 156 -1.71 5.16 -13.90
N GLY A 157 -0.84 4.14 -13.93
CA GLY A 157 0.54 4.30 -13.54
C GLY A 157 1.32 5.19 -14.50
N GLN A 158 1.11 5.03 -15.81
CA GLN A 158 1.74 5.89 -16.83
C GLN A 158 1.36 7.36 -16.64
N LYS A 159 0.07 7.66 -16.39
CA LYS A 159 -0.39 9.01 -16.11
C LYS A 159 0.26 9.58 -14.85
N ALA A 160 0.24 8.83 -13.75
CA ALA A 160 0.82 9.25 -12.48
C ALA A 160 2.33 9.50 -12.61
N PHE A 161 3.06 8.56 -13.17
CA PHE A 161 4.51 8.66 -13.29
C PHE A 161 4.97 9.74 -14.29
N SER A 162 4.23 9.95 -15.38
CA SER A 162 4.46 11.08 -16.28
C SER A 162 4.27 12.43 -15.57
N GLY A 163 3.27 12.52 -14.70
CA GLY A 163 2.99 13.72 -13.94
C GLY A 163 3.96 13.97 -12.79
N TYR A 164 4.32 12.94 -12.03
CA TYR A 164 5.18 13.07 -10.86
C TYR A 164 6.68 13.03 -11.17
N PHE A 165 7.10 12.29 -12.20
CA PHE A 165 8.52 12.14 -12.55
C PHE A 165 8.88 12.77 -13.90
N GLY A 166 8.01 12.65 -14.90
CA GLY A 166 8.26 12.98 -16.30
C GLY A 166 8.20 11.73 -17.20
N GLU A 167 7.85 11.94 -18.46
CA GLU A 167 7.69 10.85 -19.44
C GLU A 167 9.00 10.15 -19.81
N ASP A 168 10.11 10.88 -19.75
CA ASP A 168 11.47 10.44 -20.05
C ASP A 168 12.16 9.72 -18.88
N LYS A 169 11.59 9.74 -17.69
CA LYS A 169 12.19 9.20 -16.45
C LYS A 169 11.85 7.73 -16.22
N LYS A 170 12.09 6.88 -17.21
CA LYS A 170 11.74 5.45 -17.15
C LYS A 170 12.49 4.66 -16.07
N ASP A 171 13.67 5.11 -15.70
CA ASP A 171 14.44 4.61 -14.55
C ASP A 171 13.71 4.86 -13.22
N GLN A 172 13.14 6.06 -13.04
CA GLN A 172 12.32 6.37 -11.86
C GLN A 172 11.00 5.60 -11.88
N TRP A 173 10.40 5.37 -13.03
CA TRP A 173 9.22 4.52 -13.16
C TRP A 173 9.51 3.10 -12.68
N ALA A 174 10.59 2.49 -13.20
CA ALA A 174 11.01 1.15 -12.80
C ALA A 174 11.35 1.05 -11.30
N ALA A 175 11.91 2.11 -10.72
CA ALA A 175 12.21 2.18 -9.29
C ALA A 175 10.97 2.28 -8.39
N HIS A 176 9.77 2.44 -8.98
CA HIS A 176 8.49 2.49 -8.28
C HIS A 176 7.47 1.48 -8.87
N ASP A 177 7.96 0.41 -9.47
CA ASP A 177 7.16 -0.64 -10.07
C ASP A 177 7.47 -1.99 -9.42
N ALA A 178 6.48 -2.62 -8.78
CA ALA A 178 6.68 -3.85 -8.04
C ALA A 178 7.17 -5.00 -8.93
N THR A 179 6.72 -5.05 -10.20
CA THR A 179 7.14 -6.07 -11.17
C THR A 179 8.63 -5.93 -11.54
N GLU A 180 9.15 -4.69 -11.59
CA GLU A 180 10.55 -4.40 -11.84
C GLU A 180 11.45 -4.54 -10.60
N LEU A 181 10.89 -4.30 -9.41
CA LEU A 181 11.62 -4.34 -8.13
C LEU A 181 11.76 -5.76 -7.59
N LEU A 182 10.73 -6.59 -7.71
CA LEU A 182 10.66 -7.92 -7.11
C LEU A 182 11.85 -8.82 -7.48
N PRO A 183 12.29 -8.90 -8.76
CA PRO A 183 13.45 -9.71 -9.13
C PRO A 183 14.77 -9.27 -8.48
N LYS A 184 14.85 -8.02 -8.06
CA LYS A 184 16.07 -7.41 -7.47
C LYS A 184 16.06 -7.45 -5.94
N PHE A 185 14.95 -7.84 -5.33
CA PHE A 185 14.82 -7.92 -3.87
C PHE A 185 15.79 -8.98 -3.32
N PRO A 186 16.60 -8.67 -2.29
CA PRO A 186 17.69 -9.56 -1.88
C PRO A 186 17.22 -10.85 -1.22
N ASP A 187 16.09 -10.78 -0.49
CA ASP A 187 15.62 -11.89 0.33
C ASP A 187 14.54 -12.73 -0.39
N SER A 188 14.21 -13.88 0.19
CA SER A 188 13.00 -14.62 -0.17
C SER A 188 11.76 -13.81 0.22
N THR A 189 10.67 -14.00 -0.51
CA THR A 189 9.41 -13.32 -0.27
C THR A 189 8.28 -14.31 0.04
N ASP A 190 7.29 -13.85 0.80
CA ASP A 190 5.98 -14.51 0.97
C ASP A 190 4.92 -13.39 0.85
N ILE A 191 4.55 -13.06 -0.37
CA ILE A 191 3.62 -11.97 -0.68
C ILE A 191 2.25 -12.55 -0.96
N LEU A 192 1.22 -12.09 -0.22
CA LEU A 192 -0.17 -12.46 -0.46
C LEU A 192 -0.89 -11.38 -1.25
N ILE A 193 -1.55 -11.76 -2.35
CA ILE A 193 -2.36 -10.88 -3.17
C ILE A 193 -3.72 -11.51 -3.41
N ASP A 194 -4.79 -10.73 -3.26
CA ASP A 194 -6.13 -11.08 -3.71
C ASP A 194 -6.56 -10.18 -4.86
N VAL A 195 -7.24 -10.75 -5.86
CA VAL A 195 -7.80 -10.03 -7.02
C VAL A 195 -9.19 -10.59 -7.32
N GLY A 196 -10.19 -9.73 -7.45
CA GLY A 196 -11.53 -10.16 -7.85
C GLY A 196 -11.64 -10.43 -9.35
N THR A 197 -12.20 -11.56 -9.77
CA THR A 197 -12.41 -11.85 -11.20
C THR A 197 -13.52 -11.00 -11.83
N GLY A 198 -14.41 -10.46 -11.00
CA GLY A 198 -15.46 -9.51 -11.38
C GLY A 198 -15.00 -8.06 -11.50
N ASP A 199 -13.76 -7.75 -11.06
CA ASP A 199 -13.21 -6.42 -11.03
C ASP A 199 -13.07 -5.80 -12.43
N ASN A 200 -13.71 -4.67 -12.67
CA ASN A 200 -13.67 -3.98 -13.95
C ASN A 200 -12.29 -3.37 -14.24
N PHE A 201 -11.55 -2.92 -13.22
CA PHE A 201 -10.21 -2.38 -13.43
C PHE A 201 -9.20 -3.47 -13.76
N TYR A 202 -9.38 -4.68 -13.21
CA TYR A 202 -8.64 -5.86 -13.64
C TYR A 202 -8.90 -6.16 -15.13
N LYS A 203 -10.17 -6.24 -15.53
CA LYS A 203 -10.58 -6.49 -16.92
C LYS A 203 -10.10 -5.42 -17.91
N GLN A 204 -9.94 -4.17 -17.43
CA GLN A 204 -9.42 -3.04 -18.22
C GLN A 204 -7.89 -2.98 -18.26
N GLY A 205 -7.17 -3.93 -17.65
CA GLY A 205 -5.71 -3.96 -17.65
C GLY A 205 -5.04 -2.89 -16.78
N GLN A 206 -5.74 -2.40 -15.75
CA GLN A 206 -5.13 -1.44 -14.82
C GLN A 206 -4.30 -2.11 -13.71
N LEU A 207 -4.54 -3.38 -13.39
CA LEU A 207 -3.95 -4.05 -12.22
C LEU A 207 -2.75 -4.94 -12.58
N LEU A 208 -2.81 -5.68 -13.66
CA LEU A 208 -1.76 -6.53 -14.21
C LEU A 208 -1.09 -7.49 -13.20
N PRO A 209 -1.85 -8.23 -12.37
CA PRO A 209 -1.26 -9.16 -11.39
C PRO A 209 -0.44 -10.28 -12.03
N GLU A 210 -0.80 -10.72 -13.25
CA GLU A 210 -0.09 -11.75 -14.01
C GLU A 210 1.35 -11.34 -14.32
N LYS A 211 1.62 -10.04 -14.51
CA LYS A 211 2.98 -9.54 -14.75
C LYS A 211 3.88 -9.71 -13.53
N LEU A 212 3.32 -9.47 -12.36
CA LEU A 212 4.03 -9.70 -11.10
C LEU A 212 4.25 -11.20 -10.84
N GLU A 213 3.25 -12.06 -11.14
CA GLU A 213 3.39 -13.53 -11.05
C GLU A 213 4.49 -14.05 -12.00
N GLU A 214 4.52 -13.56 -13.25
CA GLU A 214 5.56 -13.91 -14.21
C GLU A 214 6.96 -13.51 -13.72
N ALA A 215 7.09 -12.29 -13.18
CA ALA A 215 8.35 -11.79 -12.61
C ALA A 215 8.80 -12.61 -11.40
N ALA A 216 7.86 -12.92 -10.50
CA ALA A 216 8.10 -13.75 -9.32
C ALA A 216 8.61 -15.14 -9.69
N LYS A 217 7.93 -15.80 -10.65
CA LYS A 217 8.31 -17.13 -11.13
C LYS A 217 9.71 -17.14 -11.76
N LYS A 218 10.04 -16.13 -12.56
CA LYS A 218 11.36 -16.00 -13.20
C LYS A 218 12.49 -15.78 -12.19
N ALA A 219 12.19 -15.09 -11.10
CA ALA A 219 13.17 -14.72 -10.08
C ALA A 219 13.17 -15.65 -8.85
N ASP A 220 12.40 -16.73 -8.87
CA ASP A 220 12.19 -17.65 -7.73
C ASP A 220 11.78 -16.93 -6.45
N LYS A 221 10.80 -16.01 -6.58
CA LYS A 221 10.23 -15.24 -5.47
C LYS A 221 8.84 -15.75 -5.10
N GLY A 222 8.56 -15.83 -3.80
CA GLY A 222 7.27 -16.24 -3.27
C GLY A 222 6.23 -15.15 -3.41
N VAL A 223 5.32 -15.31 -4.37
CA VAL A 223 4.10 -14.49 -4.54
C VAL A 223 2.93 -15.44 -4.74
N LYS A 224 1.92 -15.28 -3.89
CA LYS A 224 0.66 -16.03 -4.00
C LYS A 224 -0.44 -15.08 -4.41
N VAL A 225 -0.90 -15.17 -5.64
CA VAL A 225 -2.11 -14.47 -6.10
C VAL A 225 -3.30 -15.41 -5.98
N ARG A 226 -4.37 -14.93 -5.31
CA ARG A 226 -5.65 -15.62 -5.20
C ARG A 226 -6.67 -14.85 -6.04
N TYR A 227 -7.22 -15.50 -7.05
CA TYR A 227 -8.29 -14.96 -7.87
C TYR A 227 -9.64 -15.31 -7.23
N GLN A 228 -10.31 -14.29 -6.68
CA GLN A 228 -11.56 -14.44 -5.95
C GLN A 228 -12.74 -14.32 -6.92
N ASP A 229 -13.44 -15.42 -7.13
CA ASP A 229 -14.49 -15.51 -8.16
C ASP A 229 -15.66 -14.56 -7.90
N GLY A 230 -16.02 -13.77 -8.93
CA GLY A 230 -17.13 -12.83 -8.92
C GLY A 230 -16.93 -11.55 -8.10
N TYR A 231 -15.90 -11.44 -7.28
CA TYR A 231 -15.63 -10.22 -6.52
C TYR A 231 -15.19 -9.06 -7.41
N ASP A 232 -15.64 -7.87 -7.04
CA ASP A 232 -15.30 -6.61 -7.69
C ASP A 232 -14.13 -5.87 -7.01
N HIS A 233 -13.99 -4.56 -7.26
CA HIS A 233 -12.94 -3.68 -6.68
C HIS A 233 -13.37 -2.99 -5.38
N SER A 234 -14.53 -3.31 -4.83
CA SER A 234 -15.15 -2.57 -3.73
C SER A 234 -14.67 -3.00 -2.35
N TYR A 235 -15.12 -2.27 -1.33
CA TYR A 235 -14.87 -2.63 0.06
C TYR A 235 -15.60 -3.91 0.51
N PHE A 236 -16.61 -4.40 -0.22
CA PHE A 236 -17.18 -5.74 0.00
C PHE A 236 -16.12 -6.83 -0.23
N PHE A 237 -15.34 -6.70 -1.30
CA PHE A 237 -14.19 -7.57 -1.56
C PHE A 237 -13.14 -7.46 -0.45
N ILE A 238 -12.69 -6.25 -0.11
CA ILE A 238 -11.66 -6.03 0.92
C ILE A 238 -12.10 -6.61 2.26
N SER A 239 -13.30 -6.26 2.72
CA SER A 239 -13.81 -6.69 4.03
C SER A 239 -13.97 -8.21 4.16
N THR A 240 -14.27 -8.89 3.04
CA THR A 240 -14.38 -10.36 3.04
C THR A 240 -13.05 -11.03 3.34
N PHE A 241 -11.95 -10.51 2.82
CA PHE A 241 -10.61 -11.11 2.94
C PHE A 241 -9.68 -10.38 3.90
N ALA A 242 -10.15 -9.32 4.57
CA ALA A 242 -9.35 -8.53 5.52
C ALA A 242 -8.73 -9.40 6.63
N GLY A 243 -9.50 -10.37 7.13
CA GLY A 243 -9.03 -11.32 8.14
C GLY A 243 -7.81 -12.12 7.68
N ASP A 244 -7.82 -12.62 6.45
CA ASP A 244 -6.71 -13.39 5.88
C ASP A 244 -5.42 -12.57 5.77
N HIS A 245 -5.54 -11.29 5.39
CA HIS A 245 -4.39 -10.38 5.30
C HIS A 245 -3.85 -9.99 6.66
N VAL A 246 -4.70 -9.84 7.68
CA VAL A 246 -4.26 -9.67 9.07
C VAL A 246 -3.58 -10.93 9.58
N GLU A 247 -4.12 -12.12 9.30
CA GLU A 247 -3.48 -13.39 9.66
C GLU A 247 -2.13 -13.59 8.97
N HIS A 248 -2.03 -13.18 7.69
CA HIS A 248 -0.75 -13.16 6.99
C HIS A 248 0.26 -12.27 7.70
N ALA A 249 -0.10 -11.03 8.07
CA ALA A 249 0.77 -10.14 8.84
C ALA A 249 1.13 -10.73 10.21
N ALA A 250 0.19 -11.34 10.91
CA ALA A 250 0.39 -11.92 12.24
C ALA A 250 1.48 -13.02 12.26
N LYS A 251 1.62 -13.80 11.18
CA LYS A 251 2.70 -14.80 11.05
C LYS A 251 4.10 -14.21 11.24
N TYR A 252 4.28 -12.94 10.95
CA TYR A 252 5.58 -12.24 10.98
C TYR A 252 5.69 -11.26 12.14
N LEU A 253 4.56 -10.74 12.64
CA LEU A 253 4.52 -9.71 13.68
C LEU A 253 4.48 -10.28 15.10
N THR A 254 4.02 -11.53 15.27
CA THR A 254 3.78 -12.14 16.60
C THR A 254 4.74 -13.26 16.95
N LYS A 255 5.82 -13.39 16.20
CA LYS A 255 6.91 -14.35 16.48
C LYS A 255 7.86 -13.80 17.52
#